data_9ebd01e0fcbfa044e7822213bd19f979
#
_entry.id   9ebd01e0fcbfa044e7822213bd19f979
#
_cell.length_a   1.000
_cell.length_b   1.000
_cell.length_c   1.000
_cell.angle_alpha   90.00
_cell.angle_beta   90.00
_cell.angle_gamma   90.00
#
_symmetry.space_group_name_H-M   'P 1'
#
loop_
_entity.id
_entity.type
_entity.pdbx_description
1 polymer ?
#
loop_
_entity_poly.entity_id
_entity_poly.type
_entity_poly.pdbx_seq_one_letter_code
_entity_poly.pdbx_strand_id
1 'polypeptide(L)'
;MRTIAIINLKGGVAKTTSSINIAYILSAKGKRVLLVDNDKQGDCSRGMNRRTQEGAGIDKIMVDKRPDMASLIQKTDYENLDVITANLNLLTANMEVTMDRVRPQQIRLKNALQQVKDNYDYCVIDNAPDINVSVINALTAADDVLIPVEVDDNTTEGMDELLDQIDEIKCELNPDLENVKCFISKYNKYNEAHSQGAEIIREWYPTMKTVIRNSLAVAKSTYARTPVVLYSKRSAAAEDYQTLVEEYLQMIGR
;
A
#
# COMPACT_ATOMS: atom_id res chain seq x y z
N MET A 1 -1.73 16.40 2.57
CA MET A 1 -1.61 15.06 1.95
C MET A 1 -2.00 14.03 3.00
N ARG A 2 -2.87 13.08 2.67
CA ARG A 2 -3.24 11.94 3.53
C ARG A 2 -2.51 10.69 3.06
N THR A 3 -1.84 9.99 3.96
CA THR A 3 -0.98 8.85 3.65
C THR A 3 -1.64 7.54 4.05
N ILE A 4 -1.75 6.60 3.10
CA ILE A 4 -2.38 5.29 3.25
C ILE A 4 -1.30 4.22 3.08
N ALA A 5 -1.01 3.43 4.11
CA ALA A 5 -0.12 2.28 4.00
C ALA A 5 -0.94 1.01 3.71
N ILE A 6 -0.58 0.30 2.65
CA ILE A 6 -1.15 -1.02 2.33
C ILE A 6 -0.17 -2.08 2.79
N ILE A 7 -0.57 -2.92 3.73
CA ILE A 7 0.32 -3.91 4.34
C ILE A 7 -0.41 -5.22 4.64
N ASN A 8 0.29 -6.33 4.57
CA ASN A 8 -0.01 -7.62 5.18
C ASN A 8 1.28 -8.46 5.16
N LEU A 9 1.56 -9.23 6.21
CA LEU A 9 2.73 -10.10 6.30
C LEU A 9 2.65 -11.26 5.30
N LYS A 10 1.46 -11.65 4.92
CA LYS A 10 1.25 -12.71 3.95
C LYS A 10 1.53 -12.23 2.53
N GLY A 11 2.33 -13.01 1.79
CA GLY A 11 2.55 -12.80 0.37
C GLY A 11 1.30 -13.13 -0.46
N GLY A 12 1.13 -12.43 -1.58
CA GLY A 12 0.09 -12.79 -2.55
C GLY A 12 -1.33 -12.31 -2.24
N VAL A 13 -1.62 -11.68 -1.11
CA VAL A 13 -2.98 -11.21 -0.70
C VAL A 13 -3.48 -9.96 -1.44
N ALA A 14 -2.88 -9.64 -2.58
CA ALA A 14 -3.24 -8.50 -3.44
C ALA A 14 -2.82 -7.10 -2.91
N LYS A 15 -1.78 -6.96 -2.07
CA LYS A 15 -1.26 -5.65 -1.64
C LYS A 15 -0.99 -4.72 -2.82
N THR A 16 -0.05 -5.08 -3.67
CA THR A 16 0.36 -4.29 -4.84
C THR A 16 -0.78 -3.99 -5.80
N THR A 17 -1.63 -4.98 -6.06
CA THR A 17 -2.81 -4.77 -6.90
C THR A 17 -3.74 -3.73 -6.29
N SER A 18 -3.96 -3.78 -4.98
CA SER A 18 -4.82 -2.84 -4.26
C SER A 18 -4.21 -1.44 -4.23
N SER A 19 -2.90 -1.33 -3.94
CA SER A 19 -2.17 -0.07 -3.94
C SER A 19 -2.30 0.65 -5.29
N ILE A 20 -2.06 -0.06 -6.39
CA ILE A 20 -2.18 0.46 -7.75
C ILE A 20 -3.61 0.92 -8.06
N ASN A 21 -4.61 0.09 -7.75
CA ASN A 21 -6.00 0.42 -8.10
C ASN A 21 -6.56 1.54 -7.22
N ILE A 22 -6.27 1.57 -5.93
CA ILE A 22 -6.66 2.66 -5.03
C ILE A 22 -6.02 3.98 -5.49
N ALA A 23 -4.71 4.00 -5.76
CA ALA A 23 -4.03 5.19 -6.25
C ALA A 23 -4.61 5.69 -7.58
N TYR A 24 -4.85 4.78 -8.53
CA TYR A 24 -5.45 5.13 -9.82
C TYR A 24 -6.88 5.66 -9.68
N ILE A 25 -7.73 5.04 -8.86
CA ILE A 25 -9.12 5.49 -8.67
C ILE A 25 -9.15 6.89 -8.04
N LEU A 26 -8.30 7.14 -7.05
CA LEU A 26 -8.17 8.47 -6.44
C LEU A 26 -7.73 9.51 -7.47
N SER A 27 -6.74 9.19 -8.33
CA SER A 27 -6.28 10.10 -9.38
C SER A 27 -7.34 10.35 -10.44
N ALA A 28 -8.09 9.31 -10.85
CA ALA A 28 -9.21 9.42 -11.78
C ALA A 28 -10.39 10.25 -11.22
N LYS A 29 -10.49 10.38 -9.89
CA LYS A 29 -11.42 11.31 -9.20
C LYS A 29 -10.84 12.74 -9.10
N GLY A 30 -9.76 13.06 -9.79
CA GLY A 30 -9.12 14.38 -9.84
C GLY A 30 -8.25 14.72 -8.62
N LYS A 31 -7.89 13.73 -7.78
CA LYS A 31 -6.97 13.93 -6.67
C LYS A 31 -5.52 13.78 -7.15
N ARG A 32 -4.62 14.62 -6.63
CA ARG A 32 -3.19 14.49 -6.87
C ARG A 32 -2.65 13.39 -5.97
N VAL A 33 -2.12 12.32 -6.56
CA VAL A 33 -1.73 11.09 -5.84
C VAL A 33 -0.27 10.78 -6.06
N LEU A 34 0.43 10.47 -4.97
CA LEU A 34 1.76 9.89 -4.99
C LEU A 34 1.66 8.41 -4.60
N LEU A 35 2.08 7.53 -5.49
CA LEU A 35 2.21 6.10 -5.21
C LEU A 35 3.66 5.80 -4.84
N VAL A 36 3.89 5.14 -3.71
CA VAL A 36 5.23 4.77 -3.24
C VAL A 36 5.36 3.25 -3.24
N ASP A 37 6.28 2.74 -4.02
CA ASP A 37 6.69 1.34 -3.96
C ASP A 37 7.69 1.17 -2.81
N ASN A 38 7.34 0.38 -1.82
CA ASN A 38 8.16 0.09 -0.63
C ASN A 38 8.48 -1.40 -0.51
N ASP A 39 8.57 -2.09 -1.65
CA ASP A 39 9.03 -3.47 -1.73
C ASP A 39 10.24 -3.58 -2.67
N LYS A 40 11.34 -4.19 -2.19
CA LYS A 40 12.54 -4.48 -2.99
C LYS A 40 12.27 -5.24 -4.30
N GLN A 41 11.12 -5.96 -4.38
CA GLN A 41 10.71 -6.65 -5.60
C GLN A 41 10.31 -5.68 -6.72
N GLY A 42 9.88 -4.46 -6.38
CA GLY A 42 9.53 -3.43 -7.34
C GLY A 42 8.33 -3.79 -8.22
N ASP A 43 7.37 -4.54 -7.67
CA ASP A 43 6.20 -5.00 -8.43
C ASP A 43 5.21 -3.87 -8.69
N CYS A 44 5.06 -2.94 -7.75
CA CYS A 44 4.29 -1.72 -7.94
C CYS A 44 4.91 -0.83 -9.03
N SER A 45 6.23 -0.62 -8.97
CA SER A 45 7.00 0.10 -9.99
C SER A 45 6.85 -0.54 -11.38
N ARG A 46 6.89 -1.87 -11.45
CA ARG A 46 6.66 -2.62 -12.68
C ARG A 46 5.24 -2.41 -13.21
N GLY A 47 4.26 -2.44 -12.33
CA GLY A 47 2.84 -2.20 -12.66
C GLY A 47 2.59 -0.81 -13.23
N MET A 48 3.42 0.18 -12.85
CA MET A 48 3.37 1.55 -13.37
C MET A 48 4.30 1.78 -14.59
N ASN A 49 4.92 0.74 -15.15
CA ASN A 49 5.91 0.84 -16.24
C ASN A 49 7.09 1.78 -15.90
N ARG A 50 7.49 1.86 -14.63
CA ARG A 50 8.58 2.76 -14.14
C ARG A 50 9.69 2.01 -13.41
N ARG A 51 9.70 0.68 -13.44
CA ARG A 51 10.75 -0.12 -12.82
C ARG A 51 12.07 0.06 -13.55
N THR A 52 13.12 0.38 -12.78
CA THR A 52 14.51 0.36 -13.25
C THR A 52 15.31 -0.58 -12.36
N GLN A 53 16.26 -1.34 -12.93
CA GLN A 53 17.13 -2.23 -12.15
C GLN A 53 18.19 -1.45 -11.37
N GLU A 54 18.62 -0.30 -11.88
CA GLU A 54 19.73 0.52 -11.37
C GLU A 54 19.32 1.97 -11.04
N GLY A 55 18.01 2.27 -11.08
CA GLY A 55 17.51 3.61 -10.82
C GLY A 55 17.48 3.96 -9.34
N ALA A 56 17.58 5.22 -9.03
CA ALA A 56 17.30 5.75 -7.70
C ALA A 56 15.78 5.72 -7.42
N GLY A 57 15.39 5.40 -6.23
CA GLY A 57 14.01 5.35 -5.78
C GLY A 57 13.90 5.55 -4.28
N ILE A 58 13.03 4.78 -3.64
CA ILE A 58 12.83 4.83 -2.19
C ILE A 58 14.11 4.53 -1.40
N ASP A 59 15.05 3.75 -1.95
CA ASP A 59 16.36 3.50 -1.36
C ASP A 59 17.10 4.79 -1.00
N LYS A 60 17.04 5.81 -1.87
CA LYS A 60 17.64 7.13 -1.62
C LYS A 60 16.93 7.90 -0.51
N ILE A 61 15.62 7.79 -0.41
CA ILE A 61 14.86 8.37 0.70
C ILE A 61 15.33 7.78 2.03
N MET A 62 15.59 6.47 2.04
CA MET A 62 16.01 5.76 3.23
C MET A 62 17.45 6.10 3.65
N VAL A 63 18.37 6.32 2.71
CA VAL A 63 19.81 6.49 3.01
C VAL A 63 20.24 7.97 3.05
N ASP A 64 19.78 8.79 2.13
CA ASP A 64 20.28 10.16 1.98
C ASP A 64 19.81 11.07 3.14
N LYS A 65 20.70 11.97 3.57
CA LYS A 65 20.37 12.97 4.62
C LYS A 65 19.32 13.98 4.13
N ARG A 66 19.35 14.30 2.86
CA ARG A 66 18.44 15.25 2.20
C ARG A 66 18.12 14.71 0.81
N PRO A 67 17.18 13.76 0.72
CA PRO A 67 16.80 13.20 -0.57
C PRO A 67 16.21 14.31 -1.46
N ASP A 68 16.63 14.34 -2.71
CA ASP A 68 16.04 15.21 -3.73
C ASP A 68 14.74 14.59 -4.23
N MET A 69 13.64 14.91 -3.55
CA MET A 69 12.32 14.35 -3.86
C MET A 69 11.89 14.64 -5.31
N ALA A 70 12.31 15.76 -5.91
CA ALA A 70 11.94 16.12 -7.27
C ALA A 70 12.58 15.14 -8.29
N SER A 71 13.79 14.68 -8.01
CA SER A 71 14.48 13.69 -8.89
C SER A 71 13.98 12.25 -8.68
N LEU A 72 13.41 11.93 -7.51
CA LEU A 72 12.94 10.58 -7.17
C LEU A 72 11.50 10.32 -7.59
N ILE A 73 10.70 11.37 -7.72
CA ILE A 73 9.30 11.28 -8.15
C ILE A 73 9.23 11.23 -9.66
N GLN A 74 8.62 10.18 -10.20
CA GLN A 74 8.45 9.97 -11.63
C GLN A 74 6.98 10.14 -12.03
N LYS A 75 6.74 10.82 -13.15
CA LYS A 75 5.40 10.88 -13.75
C LYS A 75 4.99 9.51 -14.27
N THR A 76 3.75 9.11 -14.04
CA THR A 76 3.19 7.91 -14.67
C THR A 76 2.50 8.25 -15.99
N ASP A 77 1.93 7.25 -16.65
CA ASP A 77 1.10 7.45 -17.86
C ASP A 77 -0.33 7.89 -17.51
N TYR A 78 -0.62 8.06 -16.22
CA TYR A 78 -1.95 8.44 -15.70
C TYR A 78 -1.92 9.86 -15.16
N GLU A 79 -2.93 10.65 -15.52
CA GLU A 79 -3.07 12.01 -15.03
C GLU A 79 -3.21 12.03 -13.50
N ASN A 80 -2.57 13.01 -12.86
CA ASN A 80 -2.60 13.20 -11.40
C ASN A 80 -2.02 12.04 -10.57
N LEU A 81 -1.27 11.12 -11.17
CA LEU A 81 -0.63 10.00 -10.49
C LEU A 81 0.87 9.97 -10.77
N ASP A 82 1.66 10.19 -9.73
CA ASP A 82 3.11 10.08 -9.75
C ASP A 82 3.57 8.87 -8.93
N VAL A 83 4.80 8.40 -9.16
CA VAL A 83 5.33 7.25 -8.45
C VAL A 83 6.77 7.45 -7.96
N ILE A 84 7.06 6.95 -6.76
CA ILE A 84 8.42 6.69 -6.27
C ILE A 84 8.64 5.19 -6.40
N THR A 85 9.69 4.83 -7.13
CA THR A 85 9.98 3.43 -7.48
C THR A 85 10.83 2.72 -6.44
N ALA A 86 10.79 1.39 -6.44
CA ALA A 86 11.69 0.52 -5.69
C ALA A 86 12.39 -0.50 -6.60
N ASN A 87 13.52 -0.96 -6.12
CA ASN A 87 14.27 -2.08 -6.69
C ASN A 87 15.12 -2.75 -5.60
N LEU A 88 16.00 -3.69 -5.98
CA LEU A 88 16.84 -4.43 -5.04
C LEU A 88 17.75 -3.55 -4.18
N ASN A 89 18.03 -2.30 -4.56
CA ASN A 89 18.82 -1.36 -3.74
C ASN A 89 18.17 -1.11 -2.38
N LEU A 90 16.84 -1.22 -2.28
CA LEU A 90 16.13 -1.09 -1.01
C LEU A 90 16.59 -2.11 0.03
N LEU A 91 17.01 -3.31 -0.38
CA LEU A 91 17.56 -4.30 0.55
C LEU A 91 18.83 -3.78 1.23
N THR A 92 19.77 -3.25 0.44
CA THR A 92 21.01 -2.66 0.97
C THR A 92 20.72 -1.40 1.79
N ALA A 93 19.81 -0.57 1.34
CA ALA A 93 19.37 0.62 2.06
C ALA A 93 18.79 0.27 3.45
N ASN A 94 17.97 -0.76 3.55
CA ASN A 94 17.41 -1.22 4.83
C ASN A 94 18.52 -1.70 5.79
N MET A 95 19.53 -2.41 5.30
CA MET A 95 20.68 -2.82 6.11
C MET A 95 21.47 -1.60 6.60
N GLU A 96 21.75 -0.65 5.73
CA GLU A 96 22.46 0.59 6.04
C GLU A 96 21.72 1.42 7.09
N VAL A 97 20.40 1.57 6.94
CA VAL A 97 19.55 2.28 7.90
C VAL A 97 19.57 1.60 9.27
N THR A 98 19.46 0.29 9.31
CA THR A 98 19.46 -0.48 10.56
C THR A 98 20.80 -0.34 11.32
N MET A 99 21.90 -0.14 10.60
CA MET A 99 23.22 0.08 11.18
C MET A 99 23.49 1.56 11.54
N ASP A 100 22.69 2.50 11.07
CA ASP A 100 22.88 3.93 11.34
C ASP A 100 22.49 4.28 12.78
N ARG A 101 23.48 4.52 13.62
CA ARG A 101 23.29 4.91 15.03
C ARG A 101 23.23 6.41 15.27
N VAL A 102 23.36 7.20 14.21
CA VAL A 102 23.44 8.68 14.31
C VAL A 102 22.11 9.32 13.99
N ARG A 103 21.40 8.83 13.00
CA ARG A 103 20.12 9.40 12.55
C ARG A 103 18.96 8.51 12.97
N PRO A 104 17.81 9.10 13.32
CA PRO A 104 16.59 8.32 13.55
C PRO A 104 16.31 7.41 12.35
N GLN A 105 16.02 6.15 12.62
CA GLN A 105 15.83 5.12 11.60
C GLN A 105 14.39 5.08 11.07
N GLN A 106 13.40 5.45 11.90
CA GLN A 106 11.98 5.17 11.70
C GLN A 106 11.19 6.29 11.03
N ILE A 107 11.78 7.51 10.91
CA ILE A 107 11.06 8.71 10.45
C ILE A 107 11.56 9.27 9.12
N ARG A 108 12.41 8.53 8.39
CA ARG A 108 13.06 9.02 7.16
C ARG A 108 12.05 9.27 6.06
N LEU A 109 11.16 8.33 5.83
CA LEU A 109 10.08 8.46 4.84
C LEU A 109 9.09 9.57 5.25
N LYS A 110 8.69 9.65 6.51
CA LYS A 110 7.83 10.73 7.03
C LYS A 110 8.43 12.10 6.72
N ASN A 111 9.71 12.30 7.02
CA ASN A 111 10.43 13.55 6.76
C ASN A 111 10.55 13.88 5.27
N ALA A 112 10.75 12.87 4.42
CA ALA A 112 10.81 13.06 2.97
C ALA A 112 9.43 13.46 2.40
N LEU A 113 8.37 12.77 2.80
CA LEU A 113 6.99 13.06 2.37
C LEU A 113 6.53 14.46 2.80
N GLN A 114 7.00 14.97 3.94
CA GLN A 114 6.71 16.35 4.36
C GLN A 114 7.20 17.40 3.36
N GLN A 115 8.28 17.14 2.61
CA GLN A 115 8.81 18.09 1.61
C GLN A 115 7.86 18.28 0.43
N VAL A 116 6.98 17.33 0.17
CA VAL A 116 6.08 17.31 -0.98
C VAL A 116 4.59 17.29 -0.60
N LYS A 117 4.27 17.43 0.68
CA LYS A 117 2.90 17.30 1.21
C LYS A 117 1.87 18.21 0.56
N ASP A 118 2.30 19.39 0.10
CA ASP A 118 1.40 20.39 -0.51
C ASP A 118 1.17 20.13 -2.01
N ASN A 119 1.98 19.23 -2.61
CA ASN A 119 1.87 18.85 -4.01
C ASN A 119 0.84 17.74 -4.25
N TYR A 120 0.49 16.96 -3.22
CA TYR A 120 -0.39 15.80 -3.32
C TYR A 120 -1.53 15.87 -2.30
N ASP A 121 -2.67 15.29 -2.68
CA ASP A 121 -3.82 15.13 -1.79
C ASP A 121 -3.74 13.82 -1.03
N TYR A 122 -3.20 12.76 -1.70
CA TYR A 122 -2.99 11.42 -1.14
C TYR A 122 -1.60 10.89 -1.44
N CYS A 123 -1.10 10.06 -0.53
CA CYS A 123 0.05 9.19 -0.74
C CYS A 123 -0.40 7.74 -0.46
N VAL A 124 -0.17 6.81 -1.39
CA VAL A 124 -0.44 5.38 -1.19
C VAL A 124 0.89 4.65 -1.18
N ILE A 125 1.16 3.88 -0.11
CA ILE A 125 2.43 3.16 0.08
C ILE A 125 2.15 1.65 -0.04
N ASP A 126 2.77 1.01 -1.03
CA ASP A 126 2.75 -0.43 -1.25
C ASP A 126 3.90 -1.09 -0.49
N ASN A 127 3.61 -1.87 0.54
CA ASN A 127 4.63 -2.42 1.42
C ASN A 127 4.97 -3.89 1.13
N ALA A 128 6.23 -4.25 1.42
CA ALA A 128 6.71 -5.62 1.44
C ALA A 128 5.93 -6.49 2.45
N PRO A 129 5.94 -7.83 2.29
CA PRO A 129 5.27 -8.78 3.19
C PRO A 129 6.13 -9.12 4.43
N ASP A 130 6.79 -8.15 5.01
CA ASP A 130 7.61 -8.29 6.21
C ASP A 130 7.60 -6.99 7.03
N ILE A 131 8.05 -7.03 8.29
CA ILE A 131 8.26 -5.85 9.13
C ILE A 131 9.74 -5.52 9.17
N ASN A 132 10.21 -4.86 8.13
CA ASN A 132 11.56 -4.30 8.07
C ASN A 132 11.56 -2.79 8.34
N VAL A 133 12.73 -2.16 8.40
CA VAL A 133 12.87 -0.75 8.73
C VAL A 133 12.16 0.18 7.72
N SER A 134 12.05 -0.20 6.44
CA SER A 134 11.30 0.61 5.47
C SER A 134 9.79 0.50 5.68
N VAL A 135 9.27 -0.65 6.09
CA VAL A 135 7.87 -0.84 6.46
C VAL A 135 7.52 -0.10 7.74
N ILE A 136 8.39 -0.12 8.76
CA ILE A 136 8.24 0.70 9.97
C ILE A 136 8.18 2.19 9.59
N ASN A 137 9.01 2.66 8.65
CA ASN A 137 8.96 4.03 8.14
C ASN A 137 7.63 4.36 7.45
N ALA A 138 7.07 3.42 6.68
CA ALA A 138 5.78 3.59 6.04
C ALA A 138 4.64 3.73 7.06
N LEU A 139 4.61 2.86 8.07
CA LEU A 139 3.61 2.90 9.15
C LEU A 139 3.76 4.15 10.02
N THR A 140 5.00 4.60 10.26
CA THR A 140 5.27 5.85 10.99
C THR A 140 4.83 7.10 10.22
N ALA A 141 4.78 7.02 8.88
CA ALA A 141 4.33 8.11 8.01
C ALA A 141 2.83 8.07 7.69
N ALA A 142 2.13 6.98 8.00
CA ALA A 142 0.75 6.76 7.61
C ALA A 142 -0.26 7.48 8.49
N ASP A 143 -1.32 8.01 7.88
CA ASP A 143 -2.54 8.43 8.57
C ASP A 143 -3.53 7.26 8.68
N ASP A 144 -3.51 6.35 7.68
CA ASP A 144 -4.38 5.17 7.64
C ASP A 144 -3.60 3.93 7.19
N VAL A 145 -4.01 2.78 7.71
CA VAL A 145 -3.52 1.46 7.29
C VAL A 145 -4.70 0.66 6.73
N LEU A 146 -4.54 0.13 5.51
CA LEU A 146 -5.48 -0.78 4.89
C LEU A 146 -4.81 -2.15 4.70
N ILE A 147 -5.46 -3.20 5.19
CA ILE A 147 -4.92 -4.56 5.23
C ILE A 147 -5.76 -5.46 4.33
N PRO A 148 -5.29 -5.81 3.10
CA PRO A 148 -5.94 -6.80 2.28
C PRO A 148 -5.80 -8.19 2.90
N VAL A 149 -6.90 -8.88 3.13
CA VAL A 149 -6.96 -10.20 3.78
C VAL A 149 -7.57 -11.21 2.83
N GLU A 150 -6.83 -12.27 2.52
CA GLU A 150 -7.36 -13.44 1.81
C GLU A 150 -7.84 -14.48 2.82
N VAL A 151 -9.06 -14.97 2.65
CA VAL A 151 -9.62 -15.99 3.56
C VAL A 151 -8.96 -17.33 3.31
N ASP A 152 -8.22 -17.84 4.29
CA ASP A 152 -7.67 -19.18 4.33
C ASP A 152 -7.39 -19.64 5.78
N ASP A 153 -6.86 -20.86 5.92
CA ASP A 153 -6.69 -21.54 7.23
C ASP A 153 -5.73 -20.82 8.19
N ASN A 154 -4.81 -19.96 7.68
CA ASN A 154 -3.81 -19.26 8.49
C ASN A 154 -4.07 -17.75 8.59
N THR A 155 -5.26 -17.30 8.21
CA THR A 155 -5.55 -15.86 8.12
C THR A 155 -5.45 -15.15 9.47
N THR A 156 -5.95 -15.77 10.54
CA THR A 156 -6.03 -15.14 11.86
C THR A 156 -4.68 -15.04 12.55
N GLU A 157 -3.85 -16.06 12.46
CA GLU A 157 -2.55 -16.11 13.14
C GLU A 157 -1.61 -14.97 12.69
N GLY A 158 -1.47 -14.75 11.38
CA GLY A 158 -0.65 -13.65 10.87
C GLY A 158 -1.28 -12.26 11.02
N MET A 159 -2.61 -12.18 11.22
CA MET A 159 -3.30 -10.92 11.45
C MET A 159 -3.08 -10.39 12.86
N ASP A 160 -3.12 -11.23 13.88
CA ASP A 160 -2.89 -10.83 15.26
C ASP A 160 -1.47 -10.26 15.42
N GLU A 161 -0.46 -10.96 14.88
CA GLU A 161 0.93 -10.47 14.87
C GLU A 161 1.08 -9.12 14.17
N LEU A 162 0.44 -8.96 13.01
CA LEU A 162 0.48 -7.69 12.28
C LEU A 162 -0.16 -6.54 13.06
N LEU A 163 -1.32 -6.78 13.66
CA LEU A 163 -2.04 -5.75 14.42
C LEU A 163 -1.30 -5.35 15.68
N ASP A 164 -0.69 -6.30 16.39
CA ASP A 164 0.15 -6.03 17.55
C ASP A 164 1.33 -5.12 17.17
N GLN A 165 2.00 -5.40 16.04
CA GLN A 165 3.10 -4.57 15.54
C GLN A 165 2.62 -3.16 15.12
N ILE A 166 1.45 -3.05 14.50
CA ILE A 166 0.87 -1.75 14.13
C ILE A 166 0.52 -0.95 15.38
N ASP A 167 -0.04 -1.58 16.41
CA ASP A 167 -0.38 -0.93 17.67
C ASP A 167 0.86 -0.46 18.42
N GLU A 168 1.94 -1.26 18.44
CA GLU A 168 3.23 -0.84 19.00
C GLU A 168 3.78 0.39 18.27
N ILE A 169 3.78 0.38 16.92
CA ILE A 169 4.23 1.52 16.13
C ILE A 169 3.33 2.75 16.37
N LYS A 170 2.02 2.56 16.48
CA LYS A 170 1.09 3.64 16.81
C LYS A 170 1.40 4.28 18.15
N CYS A 171 1.62 3.47 19.18
CA CYS A 171 1.92 3.96 20.52
C CYS A 171 3.26 4.70 20.60
N GLU A 172 4.31 4.15 19.97
CA GLU A 172 5.67 4.62 20.19
C GLU A 172 6.14 5.63 19.12
N LEU A 173 5.68 5.51 17.87
CA LEU A 173 6.23 6.24 16.72
C LEU A 173 5.22 7.10 15.97
N ASN A 174 3.94 6.73 15.97
CA ASN A 174 2.93 7.42 15.17
C ASN A 174 1.56 7.52 15.88
N PRO A 175 1.45 8.30 16.97
CA PRO A 175 0.18 8.46 17.69
C PRO A 175 -0.94 9.08 16.84
N ASP A 176 -0.60 9.68 15.71
CA ASP A 176 -1.54 10.32 14.77
C ASP A 176 -2.17 9.31 13.79
N LEU A 177 -1.82 8.02 13.85
CA LEU A 177 -2.44 6.98 13.03
C LEU A 177 -3.94 6.86 13.37
N GLU A 178 -4.80 7.27 12.44
CA GLU A 178 -6.23 7.39 12.68
C GLU A 178 -6.97 6.06 12.50
N ASN A 179 -6.79 5.40 11.35
CA ASN A 179 -7.55 4.22 10.99
C ASN A 179 -6.67 3.02 10.66
N VAL A 180 -7.03 1.87 11.22
CA VAL A 180 -6.51 0.55 10.80
C VAL A 180 -7.71 -0.28 10.40
N LYS A 181 -7.81 -0.66 9.12
CA LYS A 181 -8.95 -1.41 8.58
C LYS A 181 -8.50 -2.55 7.69
N CYS A 182 -9.13 -3.69 7.87
CA CYS A 182 -9.01 -4.81 6.94
C CYS A 182 -10.03 -4.69 5.80
N PHE A 183 -9.75 -5.32 4.70
CA PHE A 183 -10.74 -5.63 3.66
C PHE A 183 -10.46 -7.00 3.06
N ILE A 184 -11.52 -7.74 2.72
CA ILE A 184 -11.39 -9.09 2.20
C ILE A 184 -11.02 -9.02 0.72
N SER A 185 -9.93 -9.69 0.36
CA SER A 185 -9.43 -9.79 -1.01
C SER A 185 -9.63 -11.18 -1.58
N LYS A 186 -9.63 -11.31 -2.92
CA LYS A 186 -9.78 -12.58 -3.66
C LYS A 186 -11.00 -13.41 -3.24
N TYR A 187 -12.05 -12.75 -2.80
CA TYR A 187 -13.25 -13.40 -2.31
C TYR A 187 -13.94 -14.22 -3.39
N ASN A 188 -14.29 -15.48 -3.06
CA ASN A 188 -15.08 -16.34 -3.93
C ASN A 188 -16.43 -16.63 -3.27
N LYS A 189 -17.50 -16.01 -3.77
CA LYS A 189 -18.86 -16.15 -3.24
C LYS A 189 -19.46 -17.55 -3.35
N TYR A 190 -18.88 -18.42 -4.19
CA TYR A 190 -19.32 -19.80 -4.36
C TYR A 190 -18.56 -20.79 -3.45
N ASN A 191 -17.59 -20.31 -2.68
CA ASN A 191 -16.86 -21.10 -1.71
C ASN A 191 -17.43 -20.82 -0.31
N GLU A 192 -18.04 -21.81 0.30
CA GLU A 192 -18.65 -21.70 1.62
C GLU A 192 -17.62 -21.35 2.70
N ALA A 193 -16.40 -21.91 2.62
CA ALA A 193 -15.32 -21.56 3.54
C ALA A 193 -14.95 -20.07 3.47
N HIS A 194 -15.00 -19.44 2.26
CA HIS A 194 -14.79 -18.01 2.15
C HIS A 194 -15.91 -17.20 2.81
N SER A 195 -17.15 -17.68 2.76
CA SER A 195 -18.27 -16.98 3.43
C SER A 195 -18.11 -17.02 4.94
N GLN A 196 -17.88 -18.23 5.50
CA GLN A 196 -17.69 -18.43 6.94
C GLN A 196 -16.45 -17.68 7.46
N GLY A 197 -15.31 -17.79 6.76
CA GLY A 197 -14.10 -17.09 7.15
C GLY A 197 -14.22 -15.56 7.07
N ALA A 198 -14.99 -15.05 6.09
CA ALA A 198 -15.28 -13.62 6.00
C ALA A 198 -16.12 -13.10 7.18
N GLU A 199 -17.03 -13.90 7.71
CA GLU A 199 -17.80 -13.58 8.92
C GLU A 199 -16.89 -13.52 10.15
N ILE A 200 -16.01 -14.52 10.31
CA ILE A 200 -15.02 -14.56 11.40
C ILE A 200 -14.10 -13.33 11.35
N ILE A 201 -13.55 -13.00 10.15
CA ILE A 201 -12.70 -11.83 9.99
C ILE A 201 -13.42 -10.54 10.39
N ARG A 202 -14.70 -10.38 10.02
CA ARG A 202 -15.50 -9.20 10.40
C ARG A 202 -15.84 -9.12 11.88
N GLU A 203 -15.98 -10.26 12.52
CA GLU A 203 -16.25 -10.33 13.97
C GLU A 203 -15.01 -9.95 14.79
N TRP A 204 -13.82 -10.40 14.35
CA TRP A 204 -12.59 -10.26 15.14
C TRP A 204 -11.79 -9.01 14.80
N TYR A 205 -11.90 -8.50 13.56
CA TYR A 205 -11.09 -7.39 13.07
C TYR A 205 -11.93 -6.23 12.53
N PRO A 206 -11.45 -4.99 12.66
CA PRO A 206 -12.11 -3.81 12.10
C PRO A 206 -12.06 -3.86 10.56
N THR A 207 -13.10 -4.43 9.96
CA THR A 207 -13.15 -4.77 8.53
C THR A 207 -14.11 -3.88 7.75
N MET A 208 -13.69 -3.42 6.59
CA MET A 208 -14.54 -2.72 5.63
C MET A 208 -15.64 -3.66 5.09
N LYS A 209 -16.78 -3.10 4.71
CA LYS A 209 -17.93 -3.88 4.18
C LYS A 209 -17.62 -4.47 2.82
N THR A 210 -16.89 -3.70 1.99
CA THR A 210 -16.54 -4.07 0.62
C THR A 210 -15.58 -5.26 0.61
N VAL A 211 -15.85 -6.23 -0.25
CA VAL A 211 -14.96 -7.34 -0.55
C VAL A 211 -14.47 -7.24 -1.99
N ILE A 212 -13.21 -7.60 -2.25
CA ILE A 212 -12.68 -7.67 -3.61
C ILE A 212 -12.81 -9.10 -4.11
N ARG A 213 -13.70 -9.32 -5.06
CA ARG A 213 -13.96 -10.64 -5.65
C ARG A 213 -12.77 -11.15 -6.46
N ASN A 214 -12.51 -12.45 -6.37
CA ASN A 214 -11.52 -13.09 -7.23
C ASN A 214 -11.94 -12.97 -8.69
N SER A 215 -11.04 -12.51 -9.56
CA SER A 215 -11.35 -12.23 -10.95
C SER A 215 -10.14 -12.46 -11.86
N LEU A 216 -10.35 -13.19 -12.95
CA LEU A 216 -9.34 -13.35 -14.01
C LEU A 216 -8.94 -11.98 -14.64
N ALA A 217 -9.79 -10.98 -14.56
CA ALA A 217 -9.46 -9.63 -15.03
C ALA A 217 -8.28 -9.04 -14.27
N VAL A 218 -8.14 -9.34 -12.96
CA VAL A 218 -7.00 -8.90 -12.15
C VAL A 218 -5.69 -9.50 -12.66
N ALA A 219 -5.62 -10.82 -12.87
CA ALA A 219 -4.41 -11.47 -13.39
C ALA A 219 -4.02 -10.92 -14.78
N LYS A 220 -5.00 -10.74 -15.67
CA LYS A 220 -4.78 -10.17 -17.00
C LYS A 220 -4.33 -8.71 -16.94
N SER A 221 -4.91 -7.90 -16.06
CA SER A 221 -4.55 -6.49 -15.87
C SER A 221 -3.13 -6.33 -15.32
N THR A 222 -2.73 -7.20 -14.39
CA THR A 222 -1.36 -7.24 -13.85
C THR A 222 -0.36 -7.58 -14.95
N TYR A 223 -0.64 -8.57 -15.80
CA TYR A 223 0.19 -8.90 -16.94
C TYR A 223 0.28 -7.74 -17.95
N ALA A 224 -0.84 -7.06 -18.19
CA ALA A 224 -0.92 -5.87 -19.06
C ALA A 224 -0.34 -4.61 -18.42
N ARG A 225 0.11 -4.65 -17.14
CA ARG A 225 0.61 -3.50 -16.36
C ARG A 225 -0.35 -2.32 -16.41
N THR A 226 -1.62 -2.59 -16.20
CA THR A 226 -2.69 -1.61 -16.27
C THR A 226 -3.62 -1.81 -15.07
N PRO A 227 -4.06 -0.76 -14.35
CA PRO A 227 -5.04 -0.90 -13.28
C PRO A 227 -6.30 -1.65 -13.76
N VAL A 228 -6.84 -2.57 -12.95
CA VAL A 228 -7.98 -3.40 -13.37
C VAL A 228 -9.20 -2.57 -13.70
N VAL A 229 -9.39 -1.46 -13.02
CA VAL A 229 -10.49 -0.52 -13.26
C VAL A 229 -10.40 0.17 -14.62
N LEU A 230 -9.21 0.27 -15.21
CA LEU A 230 -9.02 0.76 -16.57
C LEU A 230 -9.03 -0.39 -17.58
N TYR A 231 -8.37 -1.52 -17.26
CA TYR A 231 -8.26 -2.68 -18.13
C TYR A 231 -9.61 -3.34 -18.44
N SER A 232 -10.47 -3.46 -17.43
CA SER A 232 -11.76 -4.13 -17.52
C SER A 232 -12.81 -3.45 -16.64
N LYS A 233 -13.29 -2.30 -17.08
CA LYS A 233 -14.19 -1.40 -16.33
C LYS A 233 -15.45 -2.07 -15.76
N ARG A 234 -15.96 -3.11 -16.42
CA ARG A 234 -17.17 -3.86 -16.03
C ARG A 234 -16.89 -5.17 -15.33
N SER A 235 -15.63 -5.45 -14.96
CA SER A 235 -15.30 -6.64 -14.19
C SER A 235 -15.70 -6.45 -12.73
N ALA A 236 -16.09 -7.57 -12.09
CA ALA A 236 -16.45 -7.55 -10.68
C ALA A 236 -15.38 -6.89 -9.80
N ALA A 237 -14.11 -7.23 -10.02
CA ALA A 237 -13.02 -6.62 -9.24
C ALA A 237 -12.86 -5.11 -9.49
N ALA A 238 -13.13 -4.62 -10.71
CA ALA A 238 -13.08 -3.18 -11.00
C ALA A 238 -14.18 -2.41 -10.25
N GLU A 239 -15.38 -2.96 -10.22
CA GLU A 239 -16.50 -2.40 -9.44
C GLU A 239 -16.20 -2.43 -7.94
N ASP A 240 -15.66 -3.55 -7.45
CA ASP A 240 -15.33 -3.72 -6.04
C ASP A 240 -14.25 -2.72 -5.58
N TYR A 241 -13.19 -2.49 -6.37
CA TYR A 241 -12.19 -1.48 -6.03
C TYR A 241 -12.75 -0.05 -6.04
N GLN A 242 -13.66 0.27 -6.94
CA GLN A 242 -14.35 1.56 -6.94
C GLN A 242 -15.16 1.73 -5.64
N THR A 243 -15.95 0.70 -5.27
CA THR A 243 -16.74 0.69 -4.04
C THR A 243 -15.84 0.78 -2.80
N LEU A 244 -14.71 0.06 -2.78
CA LEU A 244 -13.75 0.11 -1.68
C LEU A 244 -13.20 1.54 -1.46
N VAL A 245 -12.83 2.23 -2.54
CA VAL A 245 -12.35 3.61 -2.44
C VAL A 245 -13.46 4.56 -2.01
N GLU A 246 -14.70 4.35 -2.46
CA GLU A 246 -15.85 5.17 -2.02
C GLU A 246 -16.14 4.96 -0.53
N GLU A 247 -16.12 3.72 -0.05
CA GLU A 247 -16.27 3.40 1.37
C GLU A 247 -15.14 4.03 2.19
N TYR A 248 -13.90 3.95 1.71
CA TYR A 248 -12.75 4.60 2.36
C TYR A 248 -12.93 6.12 2.45
N LEU A 249 -13.31 6.78 1.35
CA LEU A 249 -13.53 8.23 1.35
C LEU A 249 -14.65 8.65 2.29
N GLN A 250 -15.74 7.89 2.36
CA GLN A 250 -16.84 8.12 3.31
C GLN A 250 -16.35 7.96 4.76
N MET A 251 -15.53 6.94 5.05
CA MET A 251 -14.97 6.68 6.39
C MET A 251 -14.14 7.88 6.90
N ILE A 252 -13.38 8.51 6.03
CA ILE A 252 -12.55 9.68 6.39
C ILE A 252 -13.26 11.04 6.20
N GLY A 253 -14.57 11.05 5.92
CA GLY A 253 -15.36 12.28 5.77
C GLY A 253 -15.05 13.11 4.52
N ARG A 254 -14.67 12.46 3.42
CA ARG A 254 -14.28 13.10 2.15
C ARG A 254 -15.04 12.58 0.95
#